data_d36d705b3878a0174d93f1ae59177fd9
#
_entry.id   d36d705b3878a0174d93f1ae59177fd9
#
_cell.length_a   1.000
_cell.length_b   1.000
_cell.length_c   1.000
_cell.angle_alpha   90.00
_cell.angle_beta   90.00
_cell.angle_gamma   90.00
#
_symmetry.space_group_name_H-M   'P 1'
#
loop_
_entity.id
_entity.type
_entity.pdbx_description
1 polymer ?
#
loop_
_entity_poly.entity_id
_entity_poly.type
_entity_poly.pdbx_seq_one_letter_code
_entity_poly.pdbx_strand_id
1 'polypeptide(L)'
;MTKLIPLLLVVLTFAACEKDPDTDKLDNKYLVYTNYDSKADFKAFQTYYMPDSILVIGDKKEAEYWKDESAQEILQAYATNMNNRGFVRVDDREEANLGLQVSYIKSTYYFNDYGRPEWWWNYPGYWDAPYWGNWGGWYYPYAVTYTYSTGSFITELLNLEATQGEKEKLPVLWTSYMSGLLSGSTSVNTKLAVEGVNQAYAQSSYLTNK
;
A
#
# COMPACT_ATOMS: atom_id res chain seq x y z
N MET A 1 13.87 -15.05 73.20
CA MET A 1 14.88 -14.48 72.26
C MET A 1 14.41 -14.70 70.85
N THR A 2 13.69 -13.76 70.25
CA THR A 2 13.06 -13.86 68.99
C THR A 2 13.92 -13.07 67.94
N LYS A 3 14.56 -13.77 67.04
CA LYS A 3 15.38 -13.16 65.99
C LYS A 3 14.47 -12.70 64.83
N LEU A 4 14.31 -11.40 64.70
CA LEU A 4 13.70 -10.75 63.52
C LEU A 4 14.69 -10.77 62.37
N ILE A 5 14.32 -11.45 61.30
CA ILE A 5 15.03 -11.41 60.03
C ILE A 5 14.40 -10.26 59.21
N PRO A 6 15.13 -9.20 58.80
CA PRO A 6 14.59 -8.20 57.92
C PRO A 6 14.52 -8.77 56.49
N LEU A 7 13.30 -8.87 55.96
CA LEU A 7 13.01 -9.19 54.57
C LEU A 7 13.40 -7.99 53.70
N LEU A 8 14.55 -8.09 53.03
CA LEU A 8 15.02 -7.10 52.08
C LEU A 8 14.23 -7.25 50.77
N LEU A 9 13.21 -6.40 50.61
CA LEU A 9 12.41 -6.32 49.40
C LEU A 9 13.24 -5.61 48.32
N VAL A 10 13.88 -6.38 47.41
CA VAL A 10 14.55 -5.83 46.24
C VAL A 10 13.49 -5.49 45.21
N VAL A 11 13.13 -4.21 45.14
CA VAL A 11 12.30 -3.66 44.04
C VAL A 11 13.19 -3.50 42.80
N LEU A 12 13.14 -4.47 41.90
CA LEU A 12 13.68 -4.34 40.57
C LEU A 12 12.77 -3.39 39.77
N THR A 13 13.11 -2.12 39.76
CA THR A 13 12.55 -1.15 38.81
C THR A 13 13.13 -1.48 37.46
N PHE A 14 12.34 -2.15 36.59
CA PHE A 14 12.58 -2.20 35.18
C PHE A 14 12.36 -0.79 34.63
N ALA A 15 13.41 -0.01 34.54
CA ALA A 15 13.46 1.16 33.69
C ALA A 15 13.51 0.65 32.26
N ALA A 16 12.34 0.28 31.69
CA ALA A 16 12.17 0.22 30.25
C ALA A 16 12.31 1.66 29.75
N CYS A 17 13.52 2.06 29.34
CA CYS A 17 13.70 3.20 28.47
C CYS A 17 13.04 2.83 27.15
N GLU A 18 11.76 3.05 27.04
CA GLU A 18 11.10 3.22 25.76
C GLU A 18 11.72 4.50 25.20
N LYS A 19 12.65 4.31 24.25
CA LYS A 19 13.28 5.43 23.57
C LYS A 19 12.20 6.07 22.73
N ASP A 20 11.69 7.20 23.18
CA ASP A 20 10.74 7.99 22.40
C ASP A 20 11.28 8.13 20.97
N PRO A 21 10.44 7.86 19.96
CA PRO A 21 10.86 8.04 18.58
C PRO A 21 11.35 9.48 18.42
N ASP A 22 12.52 9.64 17.81
CA ASP A 22 13.11 10.94 17.53
C ASP A 22 12.21 11.69 16.52
N THR A 23 11.26 12.45 17.06
CA THR A 23 10.26 13.18 16.28
C THR A 23 10.88 14.30 15.43
N ASP A 24 12.11 14.73 15.74
CA ASP A 24 12.84 15.72 14.94
C ASP A 24 13.34 15.14 13.60
N LYS A 25 13.34 13.81 13.47
CA LYS A 25 13.66 13.09 12.24
C LYS A 25 12.43 12.69 11.43
N LEU A 26 11.23 12.93 11.93
CA LEU A 26 10.03 12.80 11.12
C LEU A 26 10.06 13.91 10.07
N ASP A 27 10.35 13.53 8.82
CA ASP A 27 10.17 14.42 7.70
C ASP A 27 8.65 14.65 7.55
N ASN A 28 8.18 15.82 8.02
CA ASN A 28 6.76 16.19 8.02
C ASN A 28 6.18 16.41 6.62
N LYS A 29 6.93 16.07 5.56
CA LYS A 29 6.52 16.33 4.19
C LYS A 29 5.43 15.38 3.72
N TYR A 30 5.51 14.09 4.11
CA TYR A 30 4.52 13.09 3.72
C TYR A 30 4.50 11.91 4.69
N LEU A 31 3.36 11.19 4.70
CA LEU A 31 3.16 9.96 5.47
C LEU A 31 3.18 8.77 4.51
N VAL A 32 3.95 7.73 4.85
CA VAL A 32 3.92 6.44 4.17
C VAL A 32 3.55 5.35 5.16
N TYR A 33 2.46 4.67 4.88
CA TYR A 33 1.99 3.52 5.64
C TYR A 33 1.96 2.29 4.74
N THR A 34 2.40 1.14 5.24
CA THR A 34 2.31 -0.14 4.52
C THR A 34 1.71 -1.21 5.41
N ASN A 35 0.99 -2.14 4.79
CA ASN A 35 0.46 -3.32 5.46
C ASN A 35 0.45 -4.52 4.52
N TYR A 36 0.35 -5.73 5.03
CA TYR A 36 0.38 -6.95 4.22
C TYR A 36 -0.32 -8.12 4.90
N ASP A 37 -0.65 -9.13 4.12
CA ASP A 37 -1.08 -10.43 4.63
C ASP A 37 0.12 -11.17 5.20
N SER A 38 0.18 -11.32 6.51
CA SER A 38 1.27 -12.02 7.21
C SER A 38 1.38 -13.53 6.85
N LYS A 39 0.37 -14.07 6.15
CA LYS A 39 0.37 -15.45 5.64
C LYS A 39 0.84 -15.55 4.20
N ALA A 40 1.05 -14.42 3.51
CA ALA A 40 1.53 -14.43 2.14
C ALA A 40 2.98 -14.89 2.07
N ASP A 41 3.24 -15.87 1.20
CA ASP A 41 4.59 -16.26 0.81
C ASP A 41 4.96 -15.55 -0.50
N PHE A 42 5.59 -14.38 -0.37
CA PHE A 42 6.00 -13.59 -1.53
C PHE A 42 7.03 -14.29 -2.42
N LYS A 43 7.76 -15.27 -1.90
CA LYS A 43 8.75 -16.05 -2.68
C LYS A 43 8.09 -17.02 -3.66
N ALA A 44 6.82 -17.33 -3.47
CA ALA A 44 6.07 -18.17 -4.40
C ALA A 44 5.77 -17.47 -5.74
N PHE A 45 5.84 -16.13 -5.79
CA PHE A 45 5.48 -15.33 -6.97
C PHE A 45 6.72 -14.86 -7.72
N GLN A 46 6.67 -14.81 -9.05
CA GLN A 46 7.79 -14.41 -9.91
C GLN A 46 7.46 -13.21 -10.79
N THR A 47 6.25 -13.15 -11.31
CA THR A 47 5.84 -12.16 -12.30
C THR A 47 4.77 -11.23 -11.75
N TYR A 48 4.72 -10.00 -12.27
CA TYR A 48 3.65 -9.07 -11.97
C TYR A 48 3.21 -8.28 -13.21
N TYR A 49 1.92 -8.03 -13.28
CA TYR A 49 1.31 -7.09 -14.20
C TYR A 49 1.02 -5.77 -13.48
N MET A 50 1.27 -4.66 -14.15
CA MET A 50 0.93 -3.32 -13.67
C MET A 50 0.41 -2.49 -14.84
N PRO A 51 -0.81 -1.90 -14.75
CA PRO A 51 -1.30 -0.98 -15.78
C PRO A 51 -0.32 0.16 -16.07
N ASP A 52 -0.37 0.69 -17.27
CA ASP A 52 0.43 1.84 -17.74
C ASP A 52 -0.14 3.19 -17.30
N SER A 53 -1.04 3.17 -16.35
CA SER A 53 -1.77 4.35 -15.86
C SER A 53 -2.07 4.26 -14.38
N ILE A 54 -2.22 5.44 -13.76
CA ILE A 54 -2.67 5.59 -12.39
C ILE A 54 -4.17 5.88 -12.43
N LEU A 55 -4.98 5.08 -11.72
CA LEU A 55 -6.40 5.34 -11.58
C LEU A 55 -6.61 6.59 -10.73
N VAL A 56 -7.36 7.57 -11.24
CA VAL A 56 -7.69 8.79 -10.49
C VAL A 56 -9.07 8.62 -9.85
N ILE A 57 -9.11 8.62 -8.54
CA ILE A 57 -10.33 8.54 -7.76
C ILE A 57 -10.78 9.96 -7.40
N GLY A 58 -11.90 10.40 -7.94
CA GLY A 58 -12.42 11.76 -7.80
C GLY A 58 -13.93 11.83 -7.93
N ASP A 59 -14.46 12.99 -8.30
CA ASP A 59 -15.90 13.26 -8.34
C ASP A 59 -16.58 12.83 -9.66
N LYS A 60 -15.81 12.30 -10.62
CA LYS A 60 -16.33 11.89 -11.91
C LYS A 60 -17.06 10.55 -11.82
N LYS A 61 -18.13 10.42 -12.59
CA LYS A 61 -18.86 9.16 -12.73
C LYS A 61 -18.17 8.13 -13.62
N GLU A 62 -17.19 8.57 -14.41
CA GLU A 62 -16.40 7.74 -15.32
C GLU A 62 -15.00 7.57 -14.79
N ALA A 63 -14.36 6.44 -15.09
CA ALA A 63 -12.96 6.20 -14.77
C ALA A 63 -12.05 7.27 -15.39
N GLU A 64 -11.19 7.84 -14.60
CA GLU A 64 -10.16 8.79 -15.02
C GLU A 64 -8.80 8.12 -14.83
N TYR A 65 -7.98 8.14 -15.88
CA TYR A 65 -6.63 7.55 -15.86
C TYR A 65 -5.57 8.62 -16.09
N TRP A 66 -4.62 8.70 -15.18
CA TRP A 66 -3.47 9.59 -15.26
C TRP A 66 -2.32 8.87 -15.98
N LYS A 67 -1.88 9.43 -17.13
CA LYS A 67 -0.92 8.77 -18.05
C LYS A 67 0.23 9.66 -18.49
N ASP A 68 0.29 10.91 -18.03
CA ASP A 68 1.33 11.85 -18.44
C ASP A 68 2.73 11.46 -17.92
N GLU A 69 3.74 12.26 -18.23
CA GLU A 69 5.13 12.02 -17.86
C GLU A 69 5.30 11.83 -16.34
N SER A 70 4.58 12.61 -15.52
CA SER A 70 4.62 12.50 -14.07
C SER A 70 4.07 11.15 -13.58
N ALA A 71 2.97 10.67 -14.18
CA ALA A 71 2.43 9.35 -13.88
C ALA A 71 3.42 8.25 -14.26
N GLN A 72 4.08 8.38 -15.42
CA GLN A 72 5.07 7.40 -15.87
C GLN A 72 6.31 7.36 -14.95
N GLU A 73 6.78 8.53 -14.46
CA GLU A 73 7.88 8.59 -13.50
C GLU A 73 7.54 7.86 -12.18
N ILE A 74 6.32 8.05 -11.67
CA ILE A 74 5.83 7.35 -10.47
C ILE A 74 5.72 5.85 -10.71
N LEU A 75 5.10 5.43 -11.82
CA LEU A 75 4.97 4.00 -12.17
C LEU A 75 6.33 3.34 -12.38
N GLN A 76 7.29 4.07 -12.96
CA GLN A 76 8.66 3.58 -13.12
C GLN A 76 9.34 3.36 -11.75
N ALA A 77 9.06 4.17 -10.74
CA ALA A 77 9.57 3.93 -9.39
C ALA A 77 9.02 2.62 -8.80
N TYR A 78 7.73 2.31 -9.00
CA TYR A 78 7.17 1.01 -8.62
C TYR A 78 7.86 -0.13 -9.36
N ALA A 79 7.98 -0.04 -10.68
CA ALA A 79 8.61 -1.07 -11.51
C ALA A 79 10.06 -1.33 -11.08
N THR A 80 10.83 -0.27 -10.81
CA THR A 80 12.21 -0.37 -10.35
C THR A 80 12.29 -1.10 -9.00
N ASN A 81 11.43 -0.76 -8.05
CA ASN A 81 11.41 -1.39 -6.74
C ASN A 81 10.99 -2.87 -6.83
N MET A 82 9.97 -3.22 -7.62
CA MET A 82 9.56 -4.61 -7.84
C MET A 82 10.69 -5.44 -8.46
N ASN A 83 11.33 -4.91 -9.52
CA ASN A 83 12.45 -5.60 -10.17
C ASN A 83 13.65 -5.80 -9.24
N ASN A 84 14.00 -4.81 -8.41
CA ASN A 84 15.06 -4.91 -7.42
C ASN A 84 14.79 -6.00 -6.38
N ARG A 85 13.52 -6.33 -6.14
CA ARG A 85 13.07 -7.41 -5.24
C ARG A 85 12.96 -8.77 -5.93
N GLY A 86 13.27 -8.83 -7.23
CA GLY A 86 13.34 -10.06 -8.02
C GLY A 86 12.07 -10.38 -8.79
N PHE A 87 11.00 -9.57 -8.69
CA PHE A 87 9.82 -9.75 -9.50
C PHE A 87 10.05 -9.25 -10.92
N VAL A 88 9.48 -9.92 -11.92
CA VAL A 88 9.60 -9.58 -13.33
C VAL A 88 8.28 -9.01 -13.84
N ARG A 89 8.30 -7.81 -14.43
CA ARG A 89 7.11 -7.24 -15.05
C ARG A 89 6.80 -7.99 -16.35
N VAL A 90 5.52 -8.28 -16.55
CA VAL A 90 4.97 -8.84 -17.79
C VAL A 90 3.92 -7.90 -18.36
N ASP A 91 3.76 -7.93 -19.68
CA ASP A 91 2.80 -7.08 -20.40
C ASP A 91 1.41 -7.72 -20.47
N ASP A 92 1.36 -9.04 -20.41
CA ASP A 92 0.11 -9.79 -20.37
C ASP A 92 -0.24 -10.17 -18.93
N ARG A 93 -1.42 -9.76 -18.50
CA ARG A 93 -1.96 -10.10 -17.17
C ARG A 93 -2.08 -11.62 -16.98
N GLU A 94 -2.37 -12.36 -18.04
CA GLU A 94 -2.54 -13.83 -17.95
C GLU A 94 -1.23 -14.55 -17.65
N GLU A 95 -0.09 -13.90 -17.89
CA GLU A 95 1.25 -14.40 -17.54
C GLU A 95 1.72 -13.97 -16.13
N ALA A 96 0.92 -13.15 -15.45
CA ALA A 96 1.29 -12.57 -14.16
C ALA A 96 0.76 -13.39 -12.98
N ASN A 97 1.63 -13.62 -11.97
CA ASN A 97 1.21 -14.14 -10.68
C ASN A 97 0.58 -13.05 -9.79
N LEU A 98 1.07 -11.81 -9.94
CA LEU A 98 0.67 -10.66 -9.13
C LEU A 98 0.11 -9.54 -10.01
N GLY A 99 -0.82 -8.76 -9.44
CA GLY A 99 -1.30 -7.51 -10.03
C GLY A 99 -0.96 -6.33 -9.14
N LEU A 100 -0.36 -5.28 -9.70
CA LEU A 100 -0.04 -4.05 -8.96
C LEU A 100 -0.94 -2.91 -9.43
N GLN A 101 -1.92 -2.54 -8.62
CA GLN A 101 -2.81 -1.40 -8.88
C GLN A 101 -2.31 -0.17 -8.16
N VAL A 102 -2.14 0.94 -8.87
CA VAL A 102 -1.82 2.26 -8.32
C VAL A 102 -3.00 3.19 -8.53
N SER A 103 -3.46 3.82 -7.45
CA SER A 103 -4.59 4.75 -7.46
C SER A 103 -4.21 6.07 -6.79
N TYR A 104 -4.68 7.20 -7.35
CA TYR A 104 -4.51 8.53 -6.81
C TYR A 104 -5.84 9.11 -6.37
N ILE A 105 -5.93 9.56 -5.12
CA ILE A 105 -7.14 10.15 -4.55
C ILE A 105 -7.14 11.65 -4.81
N LYS A 106 -7.95 12.07 -5.76
CA LYS A 106 -8.13 13.49 -6.12
C LYS A 106 -9.15 14.19 -5.24
N SER A 107 -10.17 13.46 -4.78
CA SER A 107 -11.23 13.98 -3.92
C SER A 107 -11.67 12.92 -2.92
N THR A 108 -11.93 13.35 -1.68
CA THR A 108 -12.40 12.48 -0.60
C THR A 108 -13.92 12.42 -0.47
N TYR A 109 -14.66 13.07 -1.37
CA TYR A 109 -16.13 13.12 -1.30
C TYR A 109 -16.78 11.74 -1.19
N TYR A 110 -16.26 10.77 -1.94
CA TYR A 110 -16.75 9.39 -1.91
C TYR A 110 -16.38 8.59 -0.65
N PHE A 111 -15.41 9.06 0.14
CA PHE A 111 -14.90 8.32 1.31
C PHE A 111 -15.57 8.70 2.62
N ASN A 112 -16.17 9.89 2.69
CA ASN A 112 -16.79 10.39 3.91
C ASN A 112 -18.06 9.64 4.32
N ASP A 113 -18.71 8.97 3.37
CA ASP A 113 -19.98 8.27 3.63
C ASP A 113 -19.83 6.85 4.18
N TYR A 114 -18.68 6.21 4.09
CA TYR A 114 -18.64 4.76 4.23
C TYR A 114 -17.39 4.16 4.85
N GLY A 115 -16.76 4.63 5.71
CA GLY A 115 -15.74 4.10 6.63
C GLY A 115 -15.12 2.69 6.44
N ARG A 116 -15.27 2.07 5.26
CA ARG A 116 -14.74 0.73 4.97
C ARG A 116 -13.99 0.68 3.63
N PRO A 117 -12.80 0.05 3.56
CA PRO A 117 -12.04 -0.13 2.31
C PRO A 117 -12.80 -0.85 1.19
N GLU A 118 -13.76 -1.68 1.55
CA GLU A 118 -14.58 -2.50 0.62
C GLU A 118 -15.42 -1.70 -0.38
N TRP A 119 -15.42 -0.40 -0.26
CA TRP A 119 -16.18 0.59 -1.05
C TRP A 119 -15.62 0.91 -2.39
N TRP A 120 -14.32 0.82 -2.53
CA TRP A 120 -13.57 1.13 -3.73
C TRP A 120 -14.09 0.38 -4.95
N TRP A 121 -14.65 -0.80 -4.73
CA TRP A 121 -15.11 -1.67 -5.80
C TRP A 121 -16.30 -1.13 -6.59
N ASN A 122 -17.03 -0.21 -5.98
CA ASN A 122 -18.14 0.47 -6.65
C ASN A 122 -17.71 1.76 -7.36
N TYR A 123 -16.42 2.12 -7.25
CA TYR A 123 -15.91 3.29 -7.95
C TYR A 123 -15.76 2.97 -9.43
N PRO A 124 -16.28 3.80 -10.35
CA PRO A 124 -16.12 3.58 -11.79
C PRO A 124 -14.64 3.44 -12.19
N GLY A 125 -14.31 2.34 -12.86
CA GLY A 125 -12.95 2.05 -13.31
C GLY A 125 -12.00 1.48 -12.26
N TYR A 126 -12.42 1.40 -10.99
CA TYR A 126 -11.61 0.75 -9.96
C TYR A 126 -11.46 -0.74 -10.24
N TRP A 127 -12.52 -1.36 -10.73
CA TRP A 127 -12.47 -2.67 -11.32
C TRP A 127 -12.63 -2.53 -12.84
N ASP A 128 -11.54 -2.53 -13.56
CA ASP A 128 -11.55 -2.52 -15.00
C ASP A 128 -11.28 -3.94 -15.52
N ALA A 129 -12.30 -4.58 -16.08
CA ALA A 129 -12.18 -5.93 -16.60
C ALA A 129 -11.04 -6.11 -17.63
N PRO A 130 -10.74 -5.15 -18.53
CA PRO A 130 -9.55 -5.19 -19.36
C PRO A 130 -8.24 -5.33 -18.60
N TYR A 131 -8.13 -4.74 -17.41
CA TYR A 131 -6.93 -4.85 -16.58
C TYR A 131 -6.94 -6.07 -15.65
N TRP A 132 -8.09 -6.40 -15.05
CA TRP A 132 -8.14 -7.37 -13.95
C TRP A 132 -8.96 -8.63 -14.25
N GLY A 133 -9.65 -8.71 -15.42
CA GLY A 133 -10.46 -9.86 -15.83
C GLY A 133 -11.82 -9.93 -15.14
N ASN A 134 -12.40 -11.14 -15.09
CA ASN A 134 -13.78 -11.36 -14.65
C ASN A 134 -13.92 -11.54 -13.12
N TRP A 135 -12.96 -11.09 -12.34
CA TRP A 135 -13.07 -11.10 -10.89
C TRP A 135 -14.07 -10.06 -10.40
N GLY A 136 -14.79 -10.33 -9.33
CA GLY A 136 -15.76 -9.40 -8.74
C GLY A 136 -15.14 -8.33 -7.82
N GLY A 137 -13.86 -8.00 -7.99
CA GLY A 137 -13.10 -7.07 -7.16
C GLY A 137 -11.99 -7.74 -6.36
N TRP A 138 -11.54 -7.13 -5.29
CA TRP A 138 -10.56 -7.69 -4.36
C TRP A 138 -10.96 -7.49 -2.90
N TYR A 139 -10.27 -8.13 -1.98
CA TYR A 139 -10.52 -8.00 -0.55
C TYR A 139 -9.19 -7.98 0.22
N TYR A 140 -9.23 -7.36 1.39
CA TYR A 140 -8.10 -7.33 2.31
C TYR A 140 -8.24 -8.47 3.32
N PRO A 141 -7.31 -9.44 3.36
CA PRO A 141 -7.30 -10.49 4.39
C PRO A 141 -6.80 -9.98 5.75
N TYR A 142 -6.49 -8.70 5.87
CA TYR A 142 -5.99 -8.01 7.07
C TYR A 142 -6.74 -6.68 7.30
N ALA A 143 -6.62 -6.14 8.52
CA ALA A 143 -7.25 -4.87 8.86
C ALA A 143 -6.54 -3.69 8.21
N VAL A 144 -7.30 -2.76 7.63
CA VAL A 144 -6.82 -1.48 7.09
C VAL A 144 -7.23 -0.37 8.05
N THR A 145 -6.27 0.40 8.56
CA THR A 145 -6.46 1.34 9.67
C THR A 145 -6.19 2.81 9.31
N TYR A 146 -5.92 3.13 8.06
CA TYR A 146 -5.66 4.51 7.65
C TYR A 146 -6.91 5.22 7.13
N THR A 147 -6.92 6.55 7.26
CA THR A 147 -7.97 7.42 6.73
C THR A 147 -7.49 8.04 5.42
N TYR A 148 -8.33 8.01 4.41
CA TYR A 148 -8.00 8.55 3.09
C TYR A 148 -8.06 10.07 3.08
N SER A 149 -7.11 10.72 2.42
CA SER A 149 -7.09 12.16 2.21
C SER A 149 -6.85 12.51 0.75
N THR A 150 -7.32 13.67 0.35
CA THR A 150 -7.04 14.23 -0.98
C THR A 150 -5.52 14.35 -1.19
N GLY A 151 -5.05 14.02 -2.39
CA GLY A 151 -3.62 14.05 -2.72
C GLY A 151 -2.85 12.85 -2.22
N SER A 152 -3.54 11.74 -1.98
CA SER A 152 -2.93 10.50 -1.50
C SER A 152 -2.84 9.47 -2.62
N PHE A 153 -1.88 8.56 -2.50
CA PHE A 153 -1.82 7.35 -3.32
C PHE A 153 -2.18 6.14 -2.49
N ILE A 154 -2.85 5.21 -3.14
CA ILE A 154 -3.05 3.85 -2.65
C ILE A 154 -2.49 2.90 -3.69
N THR A 155 -1.78 1.90 -3.20
CA THR A 155 -1.26 0.82 -4.04
C THR A 155 -1.64 -0.50 -3.44
N GLU A 156 -2.18 -1.39 -4.26
CA GLU A 156 -2.52 -2.75 -3.86
C GLU A 156 -1.77 -3.76 -4.72
N LEU A 157 -1.18 -4.74 -4.08
CA LEU A 157 -0.58 -5.92 -4.72
C LEU A 157 -1.52 -7.10 -4.56
N LEU A 158 -2.07 -7.57 -5.67
CA LEU A 158 -3.10 -8.59 -5.77
C LEU A 158 -2.49 -9.94 -6.09
N ASN A 159 -3.05 -11.02 -5.54
CA ASN A 159 -2.73 -12.38 -5.98
C ASN A 159 -3.66 -12.78 -7.14
N LEU A 160 -3.12 -12.85 -8.35
CA LEU A 160 -3.87 -13.23 -9.56
C LEU A 160 -4.00 -14.76 -9.72
N GLU A 161 -3.21 -15.55 -8.99
CA GLU A 161 -3.28 -17.01 -8.99
C GLU A 161 -4.26 -17.56 -7.95
N ALA A 162 -4.89 -16.69 -7.15
CA ALA A 162 -5.86 -17.15 -6.17
C ALA A 162 -6.98 -17.91 -6.90
N THR A 163 -7.21 -19.15 -6.49
CA THR A 163 -8.32 -19.94 -7.00
C THR A 163 -9.63 -19.24 -6.68
N GLN A 164 -10.54 -19.17 -7.64
CA GLN A 164 -11.88 -18.65 -7.44
C GLN A 164 -12.54 -19.41 -6.30
N GLY A 165 -12.58 -18.78 -5.14
CA GLY A 165 -13.30 -19.28 -3.98
C GLY A 165 -14.72 -18.70 -3.95
N GLU A 166 -15.47 -18.98 -2.88
CA GLU A 166 -16.86 -18.52 -2.69
C GLU A 166 -17.11 -17.01 -2.86
N LYS A 167 -16.06 -16.17 -2.92
CA LYS A 167 -16.19 -14.71 -2.96
C LYS A 167 -15.89 -14.07 -4.30
N GLU A 168 -15.41 -14.81 -5.28
CA GLU A 168 -15.05 -14.29 -6.61
C GLU A 168 -14.20 -13.00 -6.56
N LYS A 169 -13.33 -12.86 -5.55
CA LYS A 169 -12.53 -11.68 -5.30
C LYS A 169 -11.06 -12.03 -5.10
N LEU A 170 -10.17 -11.17 -5.61
CA LEU A 170 -8.73 -11.33 -5.44
C LEU A 170 -8.27 -10.89 -4.05
N PRO A 171 -7.41 -11.65 -3.36
CA PRO A 171 -6.81 -11.21 -2.11
C PRO A 171 -5.74 -10.15 -2.36
N VAL A 172 -5.75 -9.08 -1.55
CA VAL A 172 -4.68 -8.09 -1.49
C VAL A 172 -3.59 -8.64 -0.58
N LEU A 173 -2.40 -8.85 -1.12
CA LEU A 173 -1.26 -9.37 -0.36
C LEU A 173 -0.47 -8.27 0.34
N TRP A 174 -0.39 -7.09 -0.28
CA TRP A 174 0.31 -5.93 0.26
C TRP A 174 -0.39 -4.64 -0.18
N THR A 175 -0.36 -3.65 0.69
CA THR A 175 -0.85 -2.31 0.37
C THR A 175 0.11 -1.24 0.88
N SER A 176 0.20 -0.13 0.14
CA SER A 176 0.78 1.11 0.64
C SER A 176 -0.20 2.25 0.51
N TYR A 177 -0.16 3.14 1.49
CA TYR A 177 -0.88 4.41 1.50
C TYR A 177 0.12 5.53 1.71
N MET A 178 0.07 6.55 0.86
CA MET A 178 0.93 7.71 0.91
C MET A 178 0.08 8.97 0.90
N SER A 179 0.31 9.89 1.85
CA SER A 179 -0.41 11.16 1.93
C SER A 179 0.52 12.33 2.23
N GLY A 180 0.02 13.55 2.08
CA GLY A 180 0.82 14.77 2.28
C GLY A 180 1.69 15.13 1.07
N LEU A 181 1.43 14.56 -0.09
CA LEU A 181 2.23 14.73 -1.31
C LEU A 181 1.84 15.98 -2.13
N LEU A 182 0.95 16.80 -1.60
CA LEU A 182 0.49 18.02 -2.28
C LEU A 182 1.38 19.21 -1.92
N SER A 183 1.98 19.79 -2.95
CA SER A 183 2.61 21.12 -2.92
C SER A 183 2.01 21.99 -4.03
N GLY A 184 2.40 23.25 -4.10
CA GLY A 184 2.00 24.14 -5.20
C GLY A 184 2.62 23.82 -6.57
N SER A 185 3.44 22.78 -6.69
CA SER A 185 4.19 22.44 -7.90
C SER A 185 4.05 20.95 -8.25
N THR A 186 3.66 20.66 -9.51
CA THR A 186 3.55 19.29 -10.03
C THR A 186 4.88 18.54 -9.92
N SER A 187 6.00 19.15 -10.30
CA SER A 187 7.30 18.48 -10.27
C SER A 187 7.76 18.15 -8.84
N VAL A 188 7.39 18.96 -7.85
CA VAL A 188 7.66 18.67 -6.44
C VAL A 188 6.79 17.51 -5.97
N ASN A 189 5.51 17.52 -6.35
CA ASN A 189 4.58 16.44 -6.00
C ASN A 189 5.02 15.10 -6.59
N THR A 190 5.49 15.07 -7.85
CA THR A 190 6.03 13.87 -8.48
C THR A 190 7.25 13.33 -7.74
N LYS A 191 8.20 14.20 -7.38
CA LYS A 191 9.36 13.78 -6.59
C LYS A 191 8.97 13.23 -5.23
N LEU A 192 8.07 13.89 -4.52
CA LEU A 192 7.57 13.40 -3.22
C LEU A 192 6.87 12.05 -3.37
N ALA A 193 6.10 11.85 -4.46
CA ALA A 193 5.46 10.56 -4.74
C ALA A 193 6.51 9.47 -4.99
N VAL A 194 7.55 9.73 -5.79
CA VAL A 194 8.66 8.80 -6.03
C VAL A 194 9.41 8.47 -4.74
N GLU A 195 9.72 9.47 -3.91
CA GLU A 195 10.33 9.26 -2.59
C GLU A 195 9.43 8.40 -1.70
N GLY A 196 8.11 8.68 -1.69
CA GLY A 196 7.12 7.90 -0.96
C GLY A 196 7.05 6.44 -1.42
N VAL A 197 7.09 6.19 -2.74
CA VAL A 197 7.18 4.82 -3.29
C VAL A 197 8.43 4.13 -2.77
N ASN A 198 9.60 4.76 -2.87
CA ASN A 198 10.86 4.18 -2.39
C ASN A 198 10.79 3.88 -0.89
N GLN A 199 10.20 4.77 -0.09
CA GLN A 199 10.00 4.58 1.33
C GLN A 199 9.06 3.41 1.64
N ALA A 200 7.94 3.26 0.90
CA ALA A 200 7.01 2.16 1.06
C ALA A 200 7.70 0.80 0.87
N TYR A 201 8.54 0.71 -0.15
CA TYR A 201 9.33 -0.50 -0.36
C TYR A 201 10.44 -0.66 0.69
N ALA A 202 11.13 0.40 1.09
CA ALA A 202 12.20 0.32 2.11
C ALA A 202 11.69 -0.27 3.43
N GLN A 203 10.49 0.10 3.86
CA GLN A 203 9.87 -0.44 5.08
C GLN A 203 9.17 -1.79 4.89
N SER A 204 9.08 -2.30 3.65
CA SER A 204 8.48 -3.60 3.29
C SER A 204 9.55 -4.61 2.88
N SER A 205 10.52 -4.88 3.75
CA SER A 205 11.64 -5.80 3.45
C SER A 205 11.21 -7.24 3.17
N TYR A 206 10.05 -7.64 3.67
CA TYR A 206 9.42 -8.95 3.43
C TYR A 206 8.88 -9.12 2.01
N LEU A 207 8.58 -8.02 1.30
CA LEU A 207 8.08 -8.03 -0.07
C LEU A 207 9.23 -8.31 -1.04
N THR A 208 9.59 -9.58 -1.21
CA THR A 208 10.67 -10.04 -2.08
C THR A 208 10.45 -11.48 -2.49
N ASN A 209 10.92 -11.85 -3.69
CA ASN A 209 10.98 -13.24 -4.14
C ASN A 209 12.40 -13.85 -4.06
N LYS A 210 13.34 -13.13 -3.44
CA LYS A 210 14.75 -13.56 -3.23
C LYS A 210 14.92 -14.35 -1.95
#